data_41d17480b873221700f0432aac5f99c6
#
_entry.id   41d17480b873221700f0432aac5f99c6
#
_cell.length_a   1.000
_cell.length_b   1.000
_cell.length_c   1.000
_cell.angle_alpha   90.00
_cell.angle_beta   90.00
_cell.angle_gamma   90.00
#
_symmetry.space_group_name_H-M   'P 1'
#
loop_
_entity.id
_entity.type
_entity.pdbx_description
1 polymer ?
#
loop_
_entity_poly.entity_id
_entity_poly.type
_entity_poly.pdbx_seq_one_letter_code
_entity_poly.pdbx_strand_id
1 'polypeptide(L)'
;MFNAPVAALLIAASIPLLYLFQRDLPDMGMSLAFAPADLEVGRWSGLFTAMLVHGGWTHAWVNAIGALAFGAPVARLFGDRIGPTIYLLFYVMCGALATLGYGLIHWGSTAPMVGASGAVFGLIGAATRLMGAPPG
;
A
#
# COMPACT_ATOMS: atom_id res chain seq x y z
N MET A 1 -6.59 0.10 25.92
CA MET A 1 -6.87 1.30 25.11
C MET A 1 -6.11 1.21 23.82
N PHE A 2 -6.81 1.24 22.69
CA PHE A 2 -6.18 1.13 21.38
C PHE A 2 -5.51 2.47 21.05
N ASN A 3 -4.18 2.52 21.15
CA ASN A 3 -3.40 3.71 20.86
C ASN A 3 -2.51 3.45 19.64
N ALA A 4 -3.09 3.66 18.46
CA ALA A 4 -2.35 3.50 17.22
C ALA A 4 -1.53 4.76 16.90
N PRO A 5 -0.32 4.60 16.37
CA PRO A 5 0.47 5.74 15.90
C PRO A 5 -0.27 6.54 14.82
N VAL A 6 -0.15 7.85 14.85
CA VAL A 6 -0.84 8.75 13.92
C VAL A 6 -0.54 8.42 12.46
N ALA A 7 0.71 8.07 12.15
CA ALA A 7 1.08 7.69 10.78
C ALA A 7 0.29 6.47 10.27
N ALA A 8 0.13 5.44 11.11
CA ALA A 8 -0.65 4.26 10.75
C ALA A 8 -2.14 4.58 10.57
N LEU A 9 -2.69 5.44 11.46
CA LEU A 9 -4.07 5.90 11.34
C LEU A 9 -4.30 6.71 10.06
N LEU A 10 -3.39 7.63 9.73
CA LEU A 10 -3.52 8.47 8.53
C LEU A 10 -3.43 7.64 7.25
N ILE A 11 -2.52 6.69 7.16
CA ILE A 11 -2.42 5.81 6.00
C ILE A 11 -3.67 4.93 5.88
N ALA A 12 -4.11 4.30 6.96
CA ALA A 12 -5.31 3.47 6.93
C ALA A 12 -6.55 4.27 6.55
N ALA A 13 -6.75 5.45 7.13
CA ALA A 13 -7.89 6.32 6.81
C ALA A 13 -7.82 6.88 5.38
N SER A 14 -6.64 7.11 4.84
CA SER A 14 -6.47 7.61 3.48
C SER A 14 -7.04 6.66 2.42
N ILE A 15 -7.04 5.37 2.66
CA ILE A 15 -7.47 4.36 1.68
C ILE A 15 -8.95 4.51 1.32
N PRO A 16 -9.90 4.42 2.26
CA PRO A 16 -11.31 4.61 1.92
C PRO A 16 -11.64 6.06 1.50
N LEU A 17 -10.93 7.05 2.03
CA LEU A 17 -11.12 8.44 1.62
C LEU A 17 -10.70 8.68 0.17
N LEU A 18 -9.56 8.15 -0.26
CA LEU A 18 -9.12 8.23 -1.65
C LEU A 18 -10.10 7.50 -2.58
N TYR A 19 -10.62 6.37 -2.15
CA TYR A 19 -11.62 5.66 -2.95
C TYR A 19 -12.92 6.47 -3.11
N LEU A 20 -13.32 7.19 -2.10
CA LEU A 20 -14.49 8.09 -2.18
C LEU A 20 -14.32 9.12 -3.30
N PHE A 21 -13.14 9.73 -3.42
CA PHE A 21 -12.84 10.67 -4.52
C PHE A 21 -12.61 9.97 -5.86
N GLN A 22 -12.01 8.79 -5.86
CA GLN A 22 -11.76 7.98 -7.06
C GLN A 22 -13.04 7.73 -7.85
N ARG A 23 -14.13 7.46 -7.16
CA ARG A 23 -15.43 7.15 -7.78
C ARG A 23 -15.93 8.26 -8.71
N ASP A 24 -15.57 9.50 -8.42
CA ASP A 24 -16.02 10.66 -9.18
C ASP A 24 -15.07 11.04 -10.34
N LEU A 25 -13.96 10.32 -10.49
CA LEU A 25 -13.05 10.53 -11.62
C LEU A 25 -13.66 9.95 -12.91
N PRO A 26 -13.40 10.59 -14.09
CA PRO A 26 -14.00 10.18 -15.36
C PRO A 26 -13.77 8.70 -15.73
N ASP A 27 -12.60 8.17 -15.39
CA ASP A 27 -12.20 6.78 -15.67
C ASP A 27 -12.17 5.91 -14.41
N MET A 28 -12.79 6.37 -13.33
CA MET A 28 -12.73 5.74 -12.00
C MET A 28 -11.30 5.52 -11.51
N GLY A 29 -10.36 6.39 -11.90
CA GLY A 29 -8.97 6.33 -11.50
C GLY A 29 -8.12 5.30 -12.24
N MET A 30 -8.62 4.69 -13.31
CA MET A 30 -7.88 3.65 -14.04
C MET A 30 -6.62 4.16 -14.72
N SER A 31 -6.51 5.45 -15.01
CA SER A 31 -5.27 6.06 -15.49
C SER A 31 -4.11 5.96 -14.49
N LEU A 32 -4.42 5.76 -13.20
CA LEU A 32 -3.43 5.59 -12.13
C LEU A 32 -3.08 4.12 -11.87
N ALA A 33 -3.81 3.19 -12.50
CA ALA A 33 -3.55 1.76 -12.38
C ALA A 33 -2.20 1.39 -13.03
N PHE A 34 -1.69 0.24 -12.65
CA PHE A 34 -0.47 -0.32 -13.24
C PHE A 34 -0.83 -1.52 -14.11
N ALA A 35 -0.26 -1.59 -15.31
CA ALA A 35 -0.25 -2.80 -16.12
C ALA A 35 1.21 -3.21 -16.38
N PRO A 36 1.54 -4.50 -16.33
CA PRO A 36 2.91 -4.96 -16.61
C PRO A 36 3.47 -4.45 -17.95
N ALA A 37 2.63 -4.32 -18.97
CA ALA A 37 3.02 -3.77 -20.27
C ALA A 37 3.50 -2.31 -20.20
N ASP A 38 3.16 -1.57 -19.16
CA ASP A 38 3.63 -0.19 -18.96
C ASP A 38 5.15 -0.12 -18.83
N LEU A 39 5.77 -1.18 -18.28
CA LEU A 39 7.23 -1.26 -18.14
C LEU A 39 7.93 -1.30 -19.49
N GLU A 40 7.34 -1.94 -20.50
CA GLU A 40 7.91 -2.04 -21.85
C GLU A 40 8.04 -0.68 -22.53
N VAL A 41 7.14 0.24 -22.22
CA VAL A 41 7.11 1.58 -22.81
C VAL A 41 7.64 2.67 -21.87
N GLY A 42 8.27 2.28 -20.78
CA GLY A 42 8.91 3.20 -19.84
C GLY A 42 7.94 3.98 -18.96
N ARG A 43 6.70 3.53 -18.78
CA ARG A 43 5.73 4.13 -17.86
C ARG A 43 5.85 3.53 -16.47
N TRP A 44 6.62 4.19 -15.62
CA TRP A 44 6.97 3.72 -14.28
C TRP A 44 6.03 4.25 -13.18
N SER A 45 5.26 5.30 -13.47
CA SER A 45 4.42 5.98 -12.47
C SER A 45 3.42 5.05 -11.81
N GLY A 46 2.87 4.09 -12.54
CA GLY A 46 1.92 3.11 -12.00
C GLY A 46 2.46 2.26 -10.86
N LEU A 47 3.78 2.09 -10.76
CA LEU A 47 4.41 1.40 -9.62
C LEU A 47 4.04 2.06 -8.29
N PHE A 48 3.81 3.37 -8.28
CA PHE A 48 3.47 4.15 -7.09
C PHE A 48 1.99 4.53 -7.06
N THR A 49 1.43 4.97 -8.19
CA THR A 49 0.06 5.49 -8.24
C THR A 49 -1.00 4.39 -8.09
N ALA A 50 -0.69 3.16 -8.50
CA ALA A 50 -1.64 2.06 -8.39
C ALA A 50 -2.09 1.78 -6.95
N MET A 51 -1.25 2.07 -5.95
CA MET A 51 -1.62 1.88 -4.55
C MET A 51 -2.59 2.94 -4.03
N LEU A 52 -2.84 4.01 -4.78
CA LEU A 52 -3.79 5.06 -4.44
C LEU A 52 -5.22 4.74 -4.88
N VAL A 53 -5.41 3.78 -5.78
CA VAL A 53 -6.70 3.42 -6.35
C VAL A 53 -7.09 2.00 -5.96
N HIS A 54 -8.40 1.74 -5.89
CA HIS A 54 -8.94 0.45 -5.45
C HIS A 54 -10.09 0.00 -6.35
N GLY A 55 -10.31 -1.30 -6.41
CA GLY A 55 -11.33 -1.91 -7.28
C GLY A 55 -12.76 -1.84 -6.74
N GLY A 56 -12.96 -1.43 -5.49
CA GLY A 56 -14.27 -1.33 -4.85
C GLY A 56 -14.17 -1.04 -3.36
N TRP A 57 -15.31 -0.84 -2.70
CA TRP A 57 -15.37 -0.55 -1.26
C TRP A 57 -14.79 -1.70 -0.42
N THR A 58 -15.13 -2.94 -0.74
CA THR A 58 -14.60 -4.10 0.00
C THR A 58 -13.07 -4.14 -0.08
N HIS A 59 -12.51 -3.94 -1.27
CA HIS A 59 -11.07 -3.90 -1.47
C HIS A 59 -10.42 -2.78 -0.64
N ALA A 60 -11.00 -1.57 -0.70
CA ALA A 60 -10.49 -0.43 0.07
C ALA A 60 -10.54 -0.68 1.57
N TRP A 61 -11.65 -1.18 2.11
CA TRP A 61 -11.81 -1.44 3.55
C TRP A 61 -10.91 -2.57 4.04
N VAL A 62 -10.77 -3.66 3.30
CA VAL A 62 -9.86 -4.77 3.66
C VAL A 62 -8.43 -4.27 3.74
N ASN A 63 -7.99 -3.47 2.77
CA ASN A 63 -6.66 -2.87 2.81
C ASN A 63 -6.50 -1.87 3.98
N ALA A 64 -7.50 -1.06 4.25
CA ALA A 64 -7.46 -0.10 5.38
C ALA A 64 -7.34 -0.81 6.73
N ILE A 65 -8.13 -1.85 6.94
CA ILE A 65 -8.10 -2.64 8.17
C ILE A 65 -6.74 -3.34 8.31
N GLY A 66 -6.24 -3.95 7.23
CA GLY A 66 -4.92 -4.57 7.22
C GLY A 66 -3.79 -3.57 7.49
N ALA A 67 -3.85 -2.40 6.85
CA ALA A 67 -2.89 -1.33 7.06
C ALA A 67 -2.87 -0.85 8.52
N LEU A 68 -4.02 -0.75 9.16
CA LEU A 68 -4.10 -0.36 10.57
C LEU A 68 -3.62 -1.46 11.50
N ALA A 69 -4.13 -2.68 11.33
CA ALA A 69 -3.83 -3.80 12.22
C ALA A 69 -2.35 -4.17 12.22
N PHE A 70 -1.73 -4.21 11.05
CA PHE A 70 -0.33 -4.59 10.89
C PHE A 70 0.61 -3.39 10.81
N GLY A 71 0.11 -2.24 10.41
CA GLY A 71 0.90 -1.01 10.36
C GLY A 71 1.18 -0.40 11.72
N ALA A 72 0.26 -0.48 12.67
CA ALA A 72 0.42 0.11 13.98
C ALA A 72 1.67 -0.42 14.73
N PRO A 73 1.91 -1.74 14.84
CA PRO A 73 3.12 -2.24 15.48
C PRO A 73 4.40 -1.87 14.72
N VAL A 74 4.36 -1.84 13.39
CA VAL A 74 5.51 -1.44 12.57
C VAL A 74 5.83 0.04 12.77
N ALA A 75 4.82 0.90 12.77
CA ALA A 75 5.01 2.33 13.01
C ALA A 75 5.59 2.63 14.39
N ARG A 76 5.17 1.86 15.41
CA ARG A 76 5.75 2.00 16.78
C ARG A 76 7.23 1.65 16.81
N LEU A 77 7.64 0.66 16.02
CA LEU A 77 9.06 0.25 15.96
C LEU A 77 9.97 1.40 15.52
N PHE A 78 9.51 2.23 14.59
CA PHE A 78 10.31 3.33 14.06
C PHE A 78 10.38 4.57 14.98
N GLY A 79 9.56 4.62 16.04
CA GLY A 79 9.55 5.70 17.01
C GLY A 79 8.83 6.96 16.53
N ASP A 80 8.91 8.03 17.34
CA ASP A 80 8.05 9.20 17.18
C ASP A 80 8.66 10.33 16.34
N ARG A 81 9.98 10.46 16.34
CA ARG A 81 10.63 11.64 15.76
C ARG A 81 10.74 11.58 14.23
N ILE A 82 11.44 10.58 13.72
CA ILE A 82 11.61 10.35 12.28
C ILE A 82 10.78 9.16 11.80
N GLY A 83 10.20 8.45 12.73
CA GLY A 83 9.44 7.22 12.49
C GLY A 83 8.30 7.39 11.49
N PRO A 84 7.48 8.45 11.54
CA PRO A 84 6.43 8.66 10.53
C PRO A 84 6.95 8.72 9.10
N THR A 85 8.08 9.38 8.87
CA THR A 85 8.73 9.44 7.55
C THR A 85 9.25 8.07 7.12
N ILE A 86 9.93 7.35 8.01
CA ILE A 86 10.45 6.01 7.74
C ILE A 86 9.29 5.03 7.47
N TYR A 87 8.22 5.11 8.24
CA TYR A 87 7.02 4.29 8.05
C TYR A 87 6.39 4.52 6.67
N LEU A 88 6.23 5.78 6.26
CA LEU A 88 5.69 6.13 4.95
C LEU A 88 6.59 5.60 3.83
N LEU A 89 7.91 5.80 3.93
CA LEU A 89 8.87 5.29 2.95
C LEU A 89 8.83 3.76 2.87
N PHE A 90 8.77 3.09 4.01
CA PHE A 90 8.64 1.63 4.07
C PHE A 90 7.36 1.15 3.36
N TYR A 91 6.23 1.78 3.67
CA TYR A 91 4.93 1.48 3.06
C TYR A 91 4.98 1.63 1.53
N VAL A 92 5.46 2.78 1.06
CA VAL A 92 5.55 3.08 -0.38
C VAL A 92 6.51 2.13 -1.08
N MET A 93 7.67 1.87 -0.50
CA MET A 93 8.66 0.96 -1.09
C MET A 93 8.16 -0.48 -1.17
N CYS A 94 7.49 -0.97 -0.13
CA CYS A 94 6.88 -2.30 -0.17
C CYS A 94 5.83 -2.41 -1.29
N GLY A 95 5.00 -1.40 -1.45
CA GLY A 95 4.00 -1.34 -2.52
C GLY A 95 4.64 -1.30 -3.90
N ALA A 96 5.62 -0.43 -4.10
CA ALA A 96 6.32 -0.30 -5.38
C ALA A 96 7.07 -1.58 -5.77
N LEU A 97 7.79 -2.19 -4.83
CA LEU A 97 8.53 -3.44 -5.07
C LEU A 97 7.60 -4.62 -5.35
N ALA A 98 6.48 -4.72 -4.64
CA ALA A 98 5.47 -5.75 -4.91
C ALA A 98 4.87 -5.59 -6.32
N THR A 99 4.55 -4.36 -6.71
CA THR A 99 4.02 -4.05 -8.04
C THR A 99 5.05 -4.33 -9.12
N LEU A 100 6.31 -3.94 -8.91
CA LEU A 100 7.40 -4.25 -9.83
C LEU A 100 7.60 -5.76 -9.99
N GLY A 101 7.63 -6.51 -8.88
CA GLY A 101 7.75 -7.96 -8.91
C GLY A 101 6.62 -8.62 -9.69
N TYR A 102 5.38 -8.18 -9.46
CA TYR A 102 4.22 -8.62 -10.23
C TYR A 102 4.41 -8.33 -11.72
N GLY A 103 4.84 -7.11 -12.06
CA GLY A 103 5.08 -6.70 -13.45
C GLY A 103 6.14 -7.55 -14.15
N LEU A 104 7.21 -7.91 -13.45
CA LEU A 104 8.27 -8.76 -14.00
C LEU A 104 7.81 -10.19 -14.24
N ILE A 105 6.97 -10.73 -13.33
CA ILE A 105 6.43 -12.09 -13.48
C ILE A 105 5.38 -12.15 -14.61
N HIS A 106 4.59 -11.11 -14.77
CA HIS A 106 3.51 -11.04 -15.76
C HIS A 106 3.87 -10.12 -16.94
N TRP A 107 5.13 -10.14 -17.33
CA TRP A 107 5.64 -9.26 -18.36
C TRP A 107 4.75 -9.21 -19.61
N GLY A 108 4.48 -8.01 -20.09
CA GLY A 108 3.66 -7.79 -21.27
C GLY A 108 2.14 -7.84 -21.06
N SER A 109 1.67 -8.22 -19.86
CA SER A 109 0.23 -8.23 -19.58
C SER A 109 -0.35 -6.81 -19.59
N THR A 110 -1.50 -6.65 -20.24
CA THR A 110 -2.24 -5.39 -20.29
C THR A 110 -3.31 -5.29 -19.20
N ALA A 111 -3.48 -6.33 -18.39
CA ALA A 111 -4.47 -6.35 -17.31
C ALA A 111 -4.10 -5.32 -16.24
N PRO A 112 -5.01 -4.38 -15.89
CA PRO A 112 -4.72 -3.36 -14.90
C PRO A 112 -4.69 -3.94 -13.49
N MET A 113 -3.76 -3.44 -12.67
CA MET A 113 -3.62 -3.77 -11.26
C MET A 113 -3.78 -2.51 -10.42
N VAL A 114 -4.53 -2.60 -9.35
CA VAL A 114 -4.81 -1.50 -8.41
C VAL A 114 -4.73 -2.01 -6.97
N GLY A 115 -4.54 -1.09 -6.03
CA GLY A 115 -4.67 -1.33 -4.61
C GLY A 115 -3.39 -1.21 -3.82
N ALA A 116 -3.55 -1.00 -2.52
CA ALA A 116 -2.47 -0.88 -1.55
C ALA A 116 -2.02 -2.24 -1.00
N SER A 117 -2.54 -3.35 -1.52
CA SER A 117 -2.32 -4.70 -0.95
C SER A 117 -0.84 -5.09 -0.89
N GLY A 118 -0.02 -4.71 -1.87
CA GLY A 118 1.42 -4.96 -1.84
C GLY A 118 2.10 -4.31 -0.63
N ALA A 119 1.78 -3.06 -0.35
CA ALA A 119 2.26 -2.35 0.84
C ALA A 119 1.73 -2.99 2.13
N VAL A 120 0.44 -3.37 2.16
CA VAL A 120 -0.18 -4.04 3.31
C VAL A 120 0.49 -5.38 3.59
N PHE A 121 0.79 -6.18 2.57
CA PHE A 121 1.56 -7.43 2.75
C PHE A 121 2.97 -7.18 3.28
N GLY A 122 3.60 -6.08 2.89
CA GLY A 122 4.87 -5.65 3.50
C GLY A 122 4.74 -5.38 5.00
N LEU A 123 3.66 -4.73 5.41
CA LEU A 123 3.36 -4.49 6.83
C LEU A 123 3.10 -5.81 7.57
N ILE A 124 2.35 -6.73 6.97
CA ILE A 124 2.10 -8.06 7.53
C ILE A 124 3.43 -8.81 7.75
N GLY A 125 4.30 -8.81 6.74
CA GLY A 125 5.61 -9.47 6.83
C GLY A 125 6.47 -8.89 7.96
N ALA A 126 6.53 -7.57 8.08
CA ALA A 126 7.27 -6.91 9.14
C ALA A 126 6.66 -7.18 10.52
N ALA A 127 5.34 -7.09 10.65
CA ALA A 127 4.65 -7.34 11.92
C ALA A 127 4.84 -8.80 12.39
N THR A 128 4.73 -9.77 11.48
CA THR A 128 4.96 -11.18 11.83
C THR A 128 6.39 -11.43 12.27
N ARG A 129 7.36 -10.76 11.66
CA ARG A 129 8.76 -10.84 12.10
C ARG A 129 8.94 -10.30 13.52
N LEU A 130 8.27 -9.19 13.84
CA LEU A 130 8.32 -8.60 15.18
C LEU A 130 7.71 -9.54 16.25
N MET A 131 6.57 -10.16 15.93
CA MET A 131 5.91 -11.09 16.85
C MET A 131 6.71 -12.39 17.07
N GLY A 132 7.47 -12.82 16.07
CA GLY A 132 8.30 -14.01 16.13
C GLY A 132 9.72 -13.77 16.68
N ALA A 133 10.06 -12.52 17.00
CA ALA A 133 11.37 -12.22 17.57
C ALA A 133 11.42 -12.71 19.02
N PRO A 134 12.52 -13.37 19.45
CA PRO A 134 12.68 -13.71 20.85
C PRO A 134 12.73 -12.43 21.70
N PRO A 135 12.21 -12.46 22.94
CA PRO A 135 12.34 -11.32 23.84
C PRO A 135 13.81 -10.99 24.04
N GLY A 136 14.17 -9.77 23.74
CA GLY A 136 15.53 -9.25 23.87
C GLY A 136 15.92 -8.98 25.30
#